data_aafa89c7aaaefaea39deb73c568dbef5
#
_entry.id   aafa89c7aaaefaea39deb73c568dbef5
#
_cell.length_a   1.000
_cell.length_b   1.000
_cell.length_c   1.000
_cell.angle_alpha   90.00
_cell.angle_beta   90.00
_cell.angle_gamma   90.00
#
_symmetry.space_group_name_H-M   'P 1'
#
loop_
_entity.id
_entity.type
_entity.pdbx_description
1 polymer ?
#
loop_
_entity_poly.entity_id
_entity_poly.type
_entity_poly.pdbx_seq_one_letter_code
_entity_poly.pdbx_strand_id
1 'polypeptide(L)'
;KVIEKVHYEDILEPEIVQLIQSLVKDKMDQLFITSEHFAIDIDKLLFQLNLKVKYIKMEGNTSGYLSGRTIYINNNHSINNTRFAVARELGRYLYKIKDNNDNSLKNLHEMIYESAVNQFSVDLLMPKKQIEALVYNFYEVNNINLNSGLSEKERNKLLNLISSKLEVSKIAAGLRLYNLGIHI
;
A
#
# COMPACT_ATOMS: atom_id res chain seq x y z
N LYS A 1 2.88 -12.33 26.51
CA LYS A 1 1.88 -12.28 25.44
C LYS A 1 2.59 -12.60 24.14
N VAL A 2 2.23 -13.69 23.48
CA VAL A 2 2.76 -14.00 22.15
C VAL A 2 2.11 -13.00 21.19
N ILE A 3 2.91 -12.17 20.54
CA ILE A 3 2.42 -11.26 19.50
C ILE A 3 2.22 -12.11 18.26
N GLU A 4 0.96 -12.26 17.84
CA GLU A 4 0.61 -12.98 16.63
C GLU A 4 1.16 -12.19 15.42
N LYS A 5 1.95 -12.89 14.59
CA LYS A 5 2.52 -12.35 13.36
C LYS A 5 1.72 -12.85 12.17
N VAL A 6 1.39 -11.96 11.25
CA VAL A 6 0.79 -12.31 9.96
C VAL A 6 1.76 -11.88 8.87
N HIS A 7 2.25 -12.83 8.08
CA HIS A 7 3.27 -12.56 7.08
C HIS A 7 2.69 -11.82 5.85
N TYR A 8 3.53 -11.05 5.15
CA TYR A 8 3.09 -10.29 3.97
C TYR A 8 2.58 -11.20 2.87
N GLU A 9 3.11 -12.42 2.74
CA GLU A 9 2.65 -13.42 1.77
C GLU A 9 1.20 -13.87 2.02
N ASP A 10 0.72 -13.78 3.27
CA ASP A 10 -0.66 -14.12 3.62
C ASP A 10 -1.63 -12.95 3.40
N ILE A 11 -1.12 -11.73 3.24
CA ILE A 11 -1.90 -10.49 3.20
C ILE A 11 -1.96 -9.90 1.80
N LEU A 12 -0.79 -9.82 1.13
CA LEU A 12 -0.64 -9.17 -0.17
C LEU A 12 -1.16 -10.04 -1.31
N GLU A 13 -1.49 -9.38 -2.41
CA GLU A 13 -1.86 -10.07 -3.64
C GLU A 13 -0.68 -10.92 -4.17
N PRO A 14 -0.95 -12.11 -4.75
CA PRO A 14 0.10 -13.04 -5.17
C PRO A 14 1.13 -12.43 -6.13
N GLU A 15 0.70 -11.51 -6.99
CA GLU A 15 1.60 -10.82 -7.93
C GLU A 15 2.61 -9.93 -7.19
N ILE A 16 2.17 -9.22 -6.15
CA ILE A 16 3.03 -8.38 -5.32
C ILE A 16 4.01 -9.26 -4.53
N VAL A 17 3.52 -10.36 -3.98
CA VAL A 17 4.35 -11.32 -3.26
C VAL A 17 5.47 -11.84 -4.17
N GLN A 18 5.15 -12.25 -5.40
CA GLN A 18 6.15 -12.73 -6.36
C GLN A 18 7.21 -11.68 -6.70
N LEU A 19 6.78 -10.42 -6.92
CA LEU A 19 7.70 -9.31 -7.20
C LEU A 19 8.69 -9.09 -6.05
N ILE A 20 8.19 -9.07 -4.82
CA ILE A 20 9.01 -8.86 -3.62
C ILE A 20 9.92 -10.07 -3.38
N GLN A 21 9.37 -11.27 -3.39
CA GLN A 21 10.08 -12.52 -3.09
C GLN A 21 11.25 -12.76 -4.04
N SER A 22 11.10 -12.41 -5.31
CA SER A 22 12.18 -12.54 -6.30
C SER A 22 13.45 -11.75 -5.92
N LEU A 23 13.31 -10.70 -5.11
CA LEU A 23 14.40 -9.80 -4.70
C LEU A 23 14.86 -10.02 -3.26
N VAL A 24 13.93 -10.29 -2.33
CA VAL A 24 14.29 -10.47 -0.91
C VAL A 24 14.66 -11.90 -0.56
N LYS A 25 14.34 -12.86 -1.46
CA LYS A 25 14.68 -14.30 -1.31
C LYS A 25 14.27 -14.84 0.08
N ASP A 26 15.25 -15.35 0.84
CA ASP A 26 15.04 -16.00 2.14
C ASP A 26 14.65 -15.04 3.28
N LYS A 27 14.38 -13.76 2.98
CA LYS A 27 14.00 -12.76 3.99
C LYS A 27 12.51 -12.44 4.02
N MET A 28 11.69 -13.16 3.26
CA MET A 28 10.23 -12.97 3.28
C MET A 28 9.63 -13.21 4.67
N ASP A 29 10.16 -14.17 5.42
CA ASP A 29 9.75 -14.48 6.78
C ASP A 29 9.92 -13.32 7.78
N GLN A 30 10.78 -12.34 7.44
CA GLN A 30 10.99 -11.13 8.23
C GLN A 30 9.93 -10.05 7.96
N LEU A 31 9.13 -10.20 6.90
CA LEU A 31 8.08 -9.26 6.51
C LEU A 31 6.73 -9.73 7.05
N PHE A 32 6.28 -9.11 8.14
CA PHE A 32 5.04 -9.43 8.82
C PHE A 32 4.44 -8.19 9.48
N ILE A 33 3.15 -8.23 9.74
CA ILE A 33 2.40 -7.28 10.57
C ILE A 33 2.09 -7.90 11.93
N THR A 34 1.67 -7.06 12.86
CA THR A 34 1.14 -7.45 14.18
C THR A 34 -0.09 -6.62 14.51
N SER A 35 -0.78 -6.95 15.59
CA SER A 35 -1.92 -6.14 16.07
C SER A 35 -1.51 -4.70 16.45
N GLU A 36 -0.25 -4.50 16.87
CA GLU A 36 0.29 -3.19 17.26
C GLU A 36 0.80 -2.40 16.05
N HIS A 37 1.40 -3.10 15.08
CA HIS A 37 1.90 -2.55 13.81
C HIS A 37 1.15 -3.21 12.65
N PHE A 38 -0.07 -2.70 12.41
CA PHE A 38 -1.00 -3.31 11.46
C PHE A 38 -0.78 -2.86 10.02
N ALA A 39 -0.26 -1.65 9.80
CA ALA A 39 0.10 -1.18 8.46
C ALA A 39 1.33 -1.92 7.93
N ILE A 40 1.41 -2.06 6.60
CA ILE A 40 2.63 -2.52 5.93
C ILE A 40 3.78 -1.56 6.25
N ASP A 41 4.86 -2.07 6.82
CA ASP A 41 6.08 -1.32 7.11
C ASP A 41 6.91 -1.18 5.82
N ILE A 42 6.72 -0.03 5.14
CA ILE A 42 7.42 0.25 3.88
C ILE A 42 8.92 0.40 4.11
N ASP A 43 9.34 1.01 5.21
CA ASP A 43 10.77 1.24 5.49
C ASP A 43 11.50 -0.09 5.66
N LYS A 44 10.88 -1.03 6.36
CA LYS A 44 11.41 -2.40 6.49
C LYS A 44 11.49 -3.10 5.13
N LEU A 45 10.47 -2.97 4.29
CA LEU A 45 10.46 -3.53 2.94
C LEU A 45 11.57 -2.92 2.09
N LEU A 46 11.74 -1.61 2.09
CA LEU A 46 12.81 -0.92 1.38
C LEU A 46 14.20 -1.35 1.86
N PHE A 47 14.36 -1.51 3.17
CA PHE A 47 15.60 -2.01 3.76
C PHE A 47 15.95 -3.42 3.24
N GLN A 48 14.98 -4.35 3.20
CA GLN A 48 15.19 -5.69 2.66
C GLN A 48 15.54 -5.68 1.16
N LEU A 49 15.02 -4.69 0.43
CA LEU A 49 15.31 -4.51 -1.00
C LEU A 49 16.60 -3.73 -1.26
N ASN A 50 17.34 -3.30 -0.23
CA ASN A 50 18.49 -2.41 -0.34
C ASN A 50 18.18 -1.10 -1.09
N LEU A 51 17.00 -0.53 -0.85
CA LEU A 51 16.60 0.78 -1.35
C LEU A 51 16.75 1.83 -0.26
N LYS A 52 17.13 3.04 -0.66
CA LYS A 52 17.25 4.21 0.22
C LYS A 52 16.15 5.21 -0.09
N VAL A 53 15.67 5.92 0.93
CA VAL A 53 14.77 7.06 0.74
C VAL A 53 15.46 8.34 1.19
N LYS A 54 15.29 9.41 0.41
CA LYS A 54 15.73 10.76 0.74
C LYS A 54 14.57 11.72 0.58
N TYR A 55 14.31 12.48 1.62
CA TYR A 55 13.30 13.53 1.63
C TYR A 55 13.96 14.84 1.28
N ILE A 56 13.52 15.46 0.17
CA ILE A 56 14.06 16.72 -0.33
C ILE A 56 12.93 17.67 -0.73
N LYS A 57 13.20 18.96 -0.71
CA LYS A 57 12.27 19.95 -1.23
C LYS A 57 12.31 19.89 -2.76
N MET A 58 11.14 19.73 -3.39
CA MET A 58 10.98 19.75 -4.84
C MET A 58 10.04 20.87 -5.25
N GLU A 59 10.30 21.46 -6.40
CA GLU A 59 9.41 22.45 -7.00
C GLU A 59 8.27 21.78 -7.78
N GLY A 60 7.16 22.51 -7.94
CA GLY A 60 6.00 22.03 -8.69
C GLY A 60 5.24 20.90 -7.98
N ASN A 61 4.56 20.07 -8.78
CA ASN A 61 3.68 19.00 -8.30
C ASN A 61 4.35 17.63 -8.22
N THR A 62 5.67 17.56 -8.38
CA THR A 62 6.41 16.30 -8.30
C THR A 62 6.36 15.76 -6.88
N SER A 63 5.82 14.57 -6.71
CA SER A 63 5.76 13.89 -5.40
C SER A 63 7.02 13.08 -5.08
N GLY A 64 7.72 12.58 -6.09
CA GLY A 64 8.96 11.83 -5.95
C GLY A 64 9.48 11.32 -7.28
N TYR A 65 10.67 10.73 -7.24
CA TYR A 65 11.28 10.02 -8.36
C TYR A 65 12.30 8.99 -7.88
N LEU A 66 12.55 7.99 -8.72
CA LEU A 66 13.57 6.96 -8.49
C LEU A 66 14.84 7.28 -9.29
N SER A 67 16.00 7.23 -8.62
CA SER A 67 17.32 7.31 -9.28
C SER A 67 18.24 6.22 -8.73
N GLY A 68 18.59 5.27 -9.58
CA GLY A 68 19.34 4.08 -9.17
C GLY A 68 18.61 3.29 -8.08
N ARG A 69 19.20 3.21 -6.89
CA ARG A 69 18.63 2.57 -5.71
C ARG A 69 18.17 3.56 -4.64
N THR A 70 17.96 4.81 -5.02
CA THR A 70 17.49 5.86 -4.12
C THR A 70 16.18 6.43 -4.61
N ILE A 71 15.19 6.41 -3.74
CA ILE A 71 13.89 7.05 -3.90
C ILE A 71 13.99 8.45 -3.31
N TYR A 72 13.71 9.46 -4.10
CA TYR A 72 13.65 10.86 -3.66
C TYR A 72 12.19 11.26 -3.52
N ILE A 73 11.82 11.80 -2.37
CA ILE A 73 10.44 12.17 -2.04
C ILE A 73 10.36 13.65 -1.69
N ASN A 74 9.33 14.31 -2.20
CA ASN A 74 9.05 15.71 -1.89
C ASN A 74 8.52 15.83 -0.46
N ASN A 75 9.26 16.52 0.40
CA ASN A 75 8.91 16.72 1.81
C ASN A 75 7.86 17.83 2.05
N ASN A 76 7.37 18.48 0.99
CA ASN A 76 6.30 19.47 1.09
C ASN A 76 4.89 18.84 1.18
N HIS A 77 4.78 17.51 1.05
CA HIS A 77 3.52 16.79 1.12
C HIS A 77 3.20 16.28 2.53
N SER A 78 1.90 16.02 2.78
CA SER A 78 1.48 15.36 4.03
C SER A 78 2.09 13.95 4.14
N ILE A 79 2.18 13.43 5.36
CA ILE A 79 2.75 12.09 5.62
C ILE A 79 2.06 10.99 4.83
N ASN A 80 0.72 11.05 4.69
CA ASN A 80 -0.03 10.07 3.92
C ASN A 80 0.29 10.15 2.42
N ASN A 81 0.43 11.36 1.85
CA ASN A 81 0.82 11.54 0.46
C ASN A 81 2.27 11.10 0.22
N THR A 82 3.14 11.35 1.18
CA THR A 82 4.54 10.89 1.17
C THR A 82 4.62 9.37 1.14
N ARG A 83 3.81 8.70 1.92
CA ARG A 83 3.73 7.24 1.98
C ARG A 83 3.28 6.63 0.65
N PHE A 84 2.26 7.22 0.00
CA PHE A 84 1.85 6.85 -1.36
C PHE A 84 2.95 7.10 -2.39
N ALA A 85 3.65 8.24 -2.30
CA ALA A 85 4.76 8.53 -3.19
C ALA A 85 5.89 7.50 -3.08
N VAL A 86 6.27 7.10 -1.87
CA VAL A 86 7.27 6.03 -1.64
C VAL A 86 6.79 4.72 -2.24
N ALA A 87 5.54 4.32 -2.02
CA ALA A 87 4.97 3.09 -2.57
C ALA A 87 4.96 3.09 -4.12
N ARG A 88 4.67 4.24 -4.75
CA ARG A 88 4.73 4.39 -6.21
C ARG A 88 6.15 4.22 -6.76
N GLU A 89 7.13 4.86 -6.14
CA GLU A 89 8.52 4.73 -6.59
C GLU A 89 9.06 3.31 -6.35
N LEU A 90 8.62 2.64 -5.28
CA LEU A 90 8.89 1.22 -5.07
C LEU A 90 8.26 0.37 -6.18
N GLY A 91 7.00 0.63 -6.54
CA GLY A 91 6.34 -0.03 -7.67
C GLY A 91 7.10 0.15 -8.97
N ARG A 92 7.55 1.37 -9.27
CA ARG A 92 8.39 1.65 -10.45
C ARG A 92 9.70 0.85 -10.44
N TYR A 93 10.33 0.73 -9.27
CA TYR A 93 11.54 -0.07 -9.13
C TYR A 93 11.27 -1.55 -9.44
N LEU A 94 10.22 -2.13 -8.87
CA LEU A 94 9.89 -3.55 -9.02
C LEU A 94 9.48 -3.89 -10.46
N TYR A 95 8.62 -3.08 -11.07
CA TYR A 95 8.19 -3.30 -12.46
C TYR A 95 9.30 -3.06 -13.48
N LYS A 96 10.18 -2.07 -13.27
CA LYS A 96 11.33 -1.82 -14.14
C LYS A 96 12.29 -3.02 -14.19
N ILE A 97 12.46 -3.73 -13.09
CA ILE A 97 13.28 -4.97 -13.07
C ILE A 97 12.61 -6.07 -13.89
N LYS A 98 11.27 -6.16 -13.85
CA LYS A 98 10.49 -7.13 -14.62
C LYS A 98 10.54 -6.86 -16.12
N ASP A 99 10.48 -5.59 -16.53
CA ASP A 99 10.30 -5.18 -17.94
C ASP A 99 11.58 -4.99 -18.74
N ASN A 100 12.76 -5.29 -18.22
CA ASN A 100 14.03 -5.11 -18.96
C ASN A 100 14.15 -5.91 -20.28
N ASN A 101 13.06 -6.52 -20.76
CA ASN A 101 13.04 -7.41 -21.90
C ASN A 101 12.20 -6.98 -23.12
N ASP A 102 11.46 -5.83 -23.11
CA ASP A 102 10.63 -5.51 -24.28
C ASP A 102 10.51 -4.00 -24.60
N ASN A 103 10.94 -3.61 -25.81
CA ASN A 103 11.06 -2.20 -26.26
C ASN A 103 9.95 -1.74 -27.22
N SER A 104 8.83 -2.44 -27.38
CA SER A 104 8.03 -2.29 -28.61
C SER A 104 6.77 -1.41 -28.61
N LEU A 105 6.33 -0.77 -27.49
CA LEU A 105 5.09 0.03 -27.49
C LEU A 105 5.12 1.18 -26.45
N LYS A 106 5.96 2.20 -26.63
CA LYS A 106 6.26 3.22 -25.61
C LYS A 106 5.06 3.96 -24.99
N ASN A 107 4.09 4.46 -25.76
CA ASN A 107 3.05 5.36 -25.20
C ASN A 107 1.90 4.61 -24.51
N LEU A 108 1.39 3.53 -25.10
CA LEU A 108 0.36 2.70 -24.49
C LEU A 108 0.92 1.95 -23.28
N HIS A 109 2.18 1.51 -23.38
CA HIS A 109 2.92 0.90 -22.29
C HIS A 109 3.11 1.86 -21.11
N GLU A 110 3.38 3.14 -21.36
CA GLU A 110 3.54 4.12 -20.29
C GLU A 110 2.24 4.32 -19.48
N MET A 111 1.09 4.43 -20.15
CA MET A 111 -0.21 4.53 -19.47
C MET A 111 -0.55 3.27 -18.66
N ILE A 112 -0.34 2.08 -19.25
CA ILE A 112 -0.55 0.80 -18.58
C ILE A 112 0.42 0.65 -17.42
N TYR A 113 1.67 1.01 -17.61
CA TYR A 113 2.71 0.98 -16.59
C TYR A 113 2.37 1.90 -15.40
N GLU A 114 2.00 3.16 -15.63
CA GLU A 114 1.60 4.08 -14.55
C GLU A 114 0.33 3.60 -13.83
N SER A 115 -0.62 3.02 -14.55
CA SER A 115 -1.80 2.41 -13.95
C SER A 115 -1.43 1.23 -13.04
N ALA A 116 -0.54 0.35 -13.50
CA ALA A 116 -0.06 -0.78 -12.71
C ALA A 116 0.71 -0.32 -11.47
N VAL A 117 1.57 0.70 -11.59
CA VAL A 117 2.30 1.30 -10.47
C VAL A 117 1.35 1.93 -9.45
N ASN A 118 0.32 2.63 -9.91
CA ASN A 118 -0.69 3.19 -9.02
C ASN A 118 -1.48 2.09 -8.30
N GLN A 119 -1.91 1.05 -9.02
CA GLN A 119 -2.63 -0.08 -8.44
C GLN A 119 -1.76 -0.83 -7.43
N PHE A 120 -0.49 -1.09 -7.76
CA PHE A 120 0.49 -1.66 -6.82
C PHE A 120 0.54 -0.87 -5.52
N SER A 121 0.60 0.46 -5.58
CA SER A 121 0.68 1.33 -4.40
C SER A 121 -0.56 1.21 -3.52
N VAL A 122 -1.74 1.14 -4.15
CA VAL A 122 -3.02 0.95 -3.45
C VAL A 122 -3.07 -0.43 -2.79
N ASP A 123 -2.70 -1.48 -3.51
CA ASP A 123 -2.75 -2.86 -3.02
C ASP A 123 -1.70 -3.12 -1.94
N LEU A 124 -0.53 -2.48 -2.02
CA LEU A 124 0.50 -2.55 -0.99
C LEU A 124 0.08 -1.83 0.30
N LEU A 125 -0.47 -0.61 0.19
CA LEU A 125 -0.80 0.21 1.37
C LEU A 125 -2.15 -0.15 1.99
N MET A 126 -3.06 -0.68 1.19
CA MET A 126 -4.42 -1.06 1.58
C MET A 126 -4.76 -2.47 1.05
N PRO A 127 -4.05 -3.51 1.51
CA PRO A 127 -4.30 -4.88 1.07
C PRO A 127 -5.77 -5.26 1.29
N LYS A 128 -6.37 -5.93 0.32
CA LYS A 128 -7.77 -6.33 0.37
C LYS A 128 -8.10 -7.08 1.65
N LYS A 129 -7.29 -8.08 2.03
CA LYS A 129 -7.49 -8.88 3.23
C LYS A 129 -7.47 -8.06 4.52
N GLN A 130 -6.62 -7.03 4.60
CA GLN A 130 -6.60 -6.13 5.76
C GLN A 130 -7.85 -5.23 5.81
N ILE A 131 -8.28 -4.71 4.67
CA ILE A 131 -9.54 -3.94 4.57
C ILE A 131 -10.73 -4.79 5.02
N GLU A 132 -10.87 -6.00 4.47
CA GLU A 132 -11.95 -6.93 4.82
C GLU A 132 -11.94 -7.28 6.31
N ALA A 133 -10.76 -7.54 6.88
CA ALA A 133 -10.60 -7.81 8.30
C ALA A 133 -11.03 -6.63 9.19
N LEU A 134 -10.65 -5.39 8.81
CA LEU A 134 -11.04 -4.19 9.55
C LEU A 134 -12.54 -3.93 9.46
N VAL A 135 -13.14 -4.11 8.30
CA VAL A 135 -14.59 -3.97 8.09
C VAL A 135 -15.34 -5.00 8.93
N TYR A 136 -14.99 -6.29 8.78
CA TYR A 136 -15.63 -7.36 9.53
C TYR A 136 -15.55 -7.12 11.05
N ASN A 137 -14.35 -6.84 11.57
CA ASN A 137 -14.16 -6.56 12.99
C ASN A 137 -14.96 -5.33 13.47
N PHE A 138 -15.08 -4.30 12.62
CA PHE A 138 -15.88 -3.12 12.95
C PHE A 138 -17.37 -3.46 13.14
N TYR A 139 -17.94 -4.25 12.24
CA TYR A 139 -19.33 -4.71 12.35
C TYR A 139 -19.55 -5.59 13.59
N GLU A 140 -18.65 -6.53 13.86
CA GLU A 140 -18.70 -7.42 15.02
C GLU A 140 -18.65 -6.64 16.34
N VAL A 141 -17.65 -5.78 16.53
CA VAL A 141 -17.43 -5.02 17.76
C VAL A 141 -18.58 -4.04 18.06
N ASN A 142 -19.22 -3.50 17.02
CA ASN A 142 -20.33 -2.56 17.18
C ASN A 142 -21.71 -3.24 17.15
N ASN A 143 -21.78 -4.58 17.05
CA ASN A 143 -23.00 -5.38 16.92
C ASN A 143 -23.91 -4.91 15.76
N ILE A 144 -23.30 -4.55 14.63
CA ILE A 144 -24.00 -4.11 13.43
C ILE A 144 -24.24 -5.33 12.53
N ASN A 145 -25.45 -5.46 11.98
CA ASN A 145 -25.73 -6.52 11.02
C ASN A 145 -24.97 -6.23 9.70
N LEU A 146 -24.23 -7.21 9.21
CA LEU A 146 -23.46 -7.10 7.94
C LEU A 146 -24.31 -6.73 6.71
N ASN A 147 -25.62 -7.05 6.75
CA ASN A 147 -26.54 -6.72 5.67
C ASN A 147 -27.23 -5.34 5.84
N SER A 148 -26.96 -4.64 6.94
CA SER A 148 -27.48 -3.29 7.15
C SER A 148 -26.46 -2.26 6.68
N GLY A 149 -26.93 -1.20 6.01
CA GLY A 149 -26.09 -0.05 5.71
C GLY A 149 -25.65 0.65 6.98
N LEU A 150 -24.48 1.29 6.93
CA LEU A 150 -23.98 2.10 8.04
C LEU A 150 -24.64 3.49 8.03
N SER A 151 -24.98 4.00 9.21
CA SER A 151 -25.28 5.42 9.38
C SER A 151 -24.06 6.28 9.04
N GLU A 152 -24.26 7.56 8.75
CA GLU A 152 -23.16 8.49 8.46
C GLU A 152 -22.11 8.51 9.58
N LYS A 153 -22.53 8.44 10.84
CA LYS A 153 -21.65 8.40 12.00
C LYS A 153 -20.80 7.12 12.05
N GLU A 154 -21.40 5.98 11.77
CA GLU A 154 -20.70 4.69 11.74
C GLU A 154 -19.74 4.61 10.55
N ARG A 155 -20.16 5.11 9.38
CA ARG A 155 -19.30 5.23 8.20
C ARG A 155 -18.05 6.05 8.50
N ASN A 156 -18.22 7.21 9.12
CA ASN A 156 -17.12 8.07 9.52
C ASN A 156 -16.17 7.39 10.53
N LYS A 157 -16.72 6.62 11.48
CA LYS A 157 -15.91 5.83 12.43
C LYS A 157 -15.10 4.75 11.72
N LEU A 158 -15.71 4.02 10.80
CA LEU A 158 -15.03 2.98 10.02
C LEU A 158 -13.90 3.56 9.15
N LEU A 159 -14.16 4.68 8.45
CA LEU A 159 -13.14 5.37 7.67
C LEU A 159 -11.98 5.88 8.53
N ASN A 160 -12.27 6.36 9.75
CA ASN A 160 -11.24 6.75 10.72
C ASN A 160 -10.41 5.54 11.15
N LEU A 161 -11.05 4.41 11.43
CA LEU A 161 -10.37 3.18 11.81
C LEU A 161 -9.42 2.70 10.72
N ILE A 162 -9.90 2.59 9.48
CA ILE A 162 -9.08 2.17 8.33
C ILE A 162 -7.91 3.15 8.11
N SER A 163 -8.21 4.45 8.08
CA SER A 163 -7.22 5.51 7.90
C SER A 163 -6.10 5.43 8.94
N SER A 164 -6.45 5.26 10.20
CA SER A 164 -5.49 5.19 11.31
C SER A 164 -4.70 3.87 11.31
N LYS A 165 -5.36 2.74 11.06
CA LYS A 165 -4.73 1.40 11.10
C LYS A 165 -3.81 1.14 9.92
N LEU A 166 -4.12 1.68 8.74
CA LEU A 166 -3.32 1.51 7.52
C LEU A 166 -2.46 2.73 7.18
N GLU A 167 -2.53 3.81 7.98
CA GLU A 167 -1.77 5.05 7.80
C GLU A 167 -1.99 5.67 6.40
N VAL A 168 -3.26 5.77 6.01
CA VAL A 168 -3.70 6.35 4.74
C VAL A 168 -4.72 7.47 4.97
N SER A 169 -5.03 8.28 3.96
CA SER A 169 -6.09 9.27 4.09
C SER A 169 -7.48 8.63 4.11
N LYS A 170 -8.47 9.28 4.75
CA LYS A 170 -9.88 8.82 4.72
C LYS A 170 -10.43 8.75 3.30
N ILE A 171 -10.02 9.68 2.44
CA ILE A 171 -10.43 9.69 1.03
C ILE A 171 -9.90 8.43 0.35
N ALA A 172 -8.62 8.10 0.53
CA ALA A 172 -8.04 6.87 -0.01
C ALA A 172 -8.74 5.61 0.52
N ALA A 173 -9.05 5.56 1.82
CA ALA A 173 -9.80 4.46 2.42
C ALA A 173 -11.21 4.31 1.81
N GLY A 174 -11.94 5.42 1.64
CA GLY A 174 -13.27 5.41 1.02
C GLY A 174 -13.24 4.95 -0.44
N LEU A 175 -12.29 5.44 -1.24
CA LEU A 175 -12.09 5.00 -2.62
C LEU A 175 -11.71 3.51 -2.69
N ARG A 176 -10.89 3.03 -1.76
CA ARG A 176 -10.52 1.62 -1.70
C ARG A 176 -11.72 0.73 -1.42
N LEU A 177 -12.57 1.08 -0.44
CA LEU A 177 -13.81 0.35 -0.15
C LEU A 177 -14.72 0.29 -1.40
N TYR A 178 -14.93 1.43 -2.04
CA TYR A 178 -15.73 1.51 -3.27
C TYR A 178 -15.17 0.59 -4.37
N ASN A 179 -13.86 0.63 -4.63
CA ASN A 179 -13.20 -0.18 -5.66
C ASN A 179 -13.22 -1.69 -5.34
N LEU A 180 -13.29 -2.06 -4.06
CA LEU A 180 -13.46 -3.44 -3.62
C LEU A 180 -14.93 -3.91 -3.64
N GLY A 181 -15.87 -3.03 -4.00
CA GLY A 181 -17.31 -3.33 -3.96
C GLY A 181 -17.87 -3.44 -2.53
N ILE A 182 -17.17 -2.89 -1.54
CA ILE A 182 -17.62 -2.86 -0.14
C ILE A 182 -18.45 -1.61 0.05
N HIS A 183 -19.76 -1.76 0.00
CA HIS A 183 -20.72 -0.68 0.18
C HIS A 183 -21.01 -0.50 1.68
N ILE A 184 -20.71 0.70 2.19
CA ILE A 184 -20.88 1.09 3.60
C ILE A 184 -21.87 2.24 3.77
#